data_aad85f07cf03ddac15728a6e121cb5df
#
_entry.id   aad85f07cf03ddac15728a6e121cb5df
#
_cell.length_a   1.000
_cell.length_b   1.000
_cell.length_c   1.000
_cell.angle_alpha   90.00
_cell.angle_beta   90.00
_cell.angle_gamma   90.00
#
_symmetry.space_group_name_H-M   'P 1'
#
loop_
_entity.id
_entity.type
_entity.pdbx_description
1 polymer ?
#
loop_
_entity_poly.entity_id
_entity_poly.type
_entity_poly.pdbx_seq_one_letter_code
_entity_poly.pdbx_strand_id
1 'polypeptide(L)'
;VRWVAFLAAVALVVSGCANTKSGSGKPSAEPIAPNVTAQQFPINGDGGTSFDQLARNALVDIEAFWTQAYPLVSNGAKFKPLSGGVYSVETNKPNTAEECMRRSPKAANNNAFYCPLDDAFAYDRTGLVKIITDKLGPNFAALVFAHETGHLIQDRLNIDGPSIDIETQADCASGAFMAAEAGSMTSTIRLATRHFAIDPTNLDQTVLGMILLRDSRPQASTTEGAHGNGFDRMSAFSDGFNNGVKYCYSKDWSSRQFTERPYVSQDDYTNQGNLALSEILDPSAGLIPDLNRFWTTAFKSISRTFKPVAIKQADTPPCAGDSSTKFTYCASDNTVYYSLAAATAAYNSVPVIALNASNQVTIKENAPGDFALGAMFAYAWGMAVRSQFGQSTEGGDALLAASCYVGAYAKDVNTTQSTSFALSPPDMDEATVTVLKTVGGDNYFGMRNTTGFQRIKSFNTGYFGSLTKCSG
;
A
#
# COMPACT_ATOMS: atom_id res chain seq x y z
N VAL A 1 -31.82 -42.10 -53.03
CA VAL A 1 -32.90 -42.69 -52.32
C VAL A 1 -32.41 -43.79 -51.40
N ARG A 2 -32.18 -43.49 -50.15
CA ARG A 2 -32.40 -44.38 -48.97
C ARG A 2 -31.84 -43.67 -47.74
N TRP A 3 -32.71 -43.35 -46.89
CA TRP A 3 -32.45 -42.84 -45.55
C TRP A 3 -31.91 -43.97 -44.68
N VAL A 4 -30.81 -43.73 -43.94
CA VAL A 4 -30.41 -44.54 -42.80
C VAL A 4 -30.27 -43.61 -41.60
N ALA A 5 -31.15 -43.76 -40.65
CA ALA A 5 -31.14 -43.10 -39.37
C ALA A 5 -30.07 -43.74 -38.46
N PHE A 6 -29.16 -42.95 -37.92
CA PHE A 6 -28.28 -43.36 -36.83
C PHE A 6 -28.76 -42.68 -35.53
N LEU A 7 -29.26 -43.48 -34.66
CA LEU A 7 -29.50 -43.16 -33.26
C LEU A 7 -28.14 -43.08 -32.57
N ALA A 8 -27.73 -41.89 -32.14
CA ALA A 8 -26.61 -41.72 -31.24
C ALA A 8 -27.13 -41.53 -29.81
N ALA A 9 -26.78 -42.46 -28.94
CA ALA A 9 -27.07 -42.42 -27.52
C ALA A 9 -26.31 -41.28 -26.86
N VAL A 10 -27.05 -40.36 -26.23
CA VAL A 10 -26.46 -39.32 -25.40
C VAL A 10 -26.14 -39.91 -24.01
N ALA A 11 -24.89 -40.16 -23.75
CA ALA A 11 -24.40 -40.46 -22.42
C ALA A 11 -24.35 -39.16 -21.62
N LEU A 12 -25.26 -39.04 -20.64
CA LEU A 12 -25.21 -38.00 -19.59
C LEU A 12 -23.96 -38.23 -18.74
N VAL A 13 -22.91 -37.47 -18.96
CA VAL A 13 -21.82 -37.36 -18.02
C VAL A 13 -22.27 -36.34 -16.96
N VAL A 14 -22.63 -36.82 -15.80
CA VAL A 14 -22.81 -36.00 -14.61
C VAL A 14 -21.44 -35.52 -14.17
N SER A 15 -21.04 -34.35 -14.60
CA SER A 15 -19.87 -33.68 -14.08
C SER A 15 -20.18 -33.20 -12.67
N GLY A 16 -19.66 -33.93 -11.68
CA GLY A 16 -19.67 -33.49 -10.29
C GLY A 16 -19.00 -32.14 -10.18
N CYS A 17 -19.69 -31.17 -9.57
CA CYS A 17 -19.10 -29.93 -9.12
C CYS A 17 -17.98 -30.25 -8.12
N ALA A 18 -16.75 -30.23 -8.58
CA ALA A 18 -15.59 -30.17 -7.71
C ALA A 18 -15.63 -28.82 -7.01
N ASN A 19 -15.99 -28.81 -5.74
CA ASN A 19 -15.70 -27.72 -4.82
C ASN A 19 -14.18 -27.54 -4.81
N THR A 20 -13.66 -26.66 -5.61
CA THR A 20 -12.32 -26.11 -5.43
C THR A 20 -12.36 -25.22 -4.20
N LYS A 21 -12.15 -25.83 -3.02
CA LYS A 21 -11.65 -25.08 -1.88
C LYS A 21 -10.39 -24.38 -2.39
N SER A 22 -10.40 -23.06 -2.40
CA SER A 22 -9.19 -22.26 -2.49
C SER A 22 -8.30 -22.73 -1.36
N GLY A 23 -7.41 -23.65 -1.68
CA GLY A 23 -6.36 -24.05 -0.77
C GLY A 23 -5.51 -22.81 -0.55
N SER A 24 -5.60 -22.23 0.64
CA SER A 24 -4.54 -21.41 1.19
C SER A 24 -3.34 -22.33 1.40
N GLY A 25 -2.66 -22.66 0.30
CA GLY A 25 -1.34 -23.20 0.37
C GLY A 25 -0.51 -22.13 1.08
N LYS A 26 -0.19 -22.36 2.36
CA LYS A 26 0.92 -21.64 2.98
C LYS A 26 2.08 -21.84 2.03
N PRO A 27 2.75 -20.78 1.55
CA PRO A 27 4.01 -20.94 0.88
C PRO A 27 4.86 -21.78 1.83
N SER A 28 5.42 -22.86 1.35
CA SER A 28 6.46 -23.59 2.09
C SER A 28 7.52 -22.53 2.35
N ALA A 29 7.62 -22.09 3.61
CA ALA A 29 8.64 -21.13 4.00
C ALA A 29 9.98 -21.83 3.79
N GLU A 30 10.62 -21.56 2.67
CA GLU A 30 11.98 -22.00 2.47
C GLU A 30 12.83 -21.42 3.60
N PRO A 31 13.78 -22.18 4.14
CA PRO A 31 14.55 -21.73 5.27
C PRO A 31 15.30 -20.44 4.91
N ILE A 32 15.26 -19.47 5.84
CA ILE A 32 16.06 -18.26 5.74
C ILE A 32 17.53 -18.62 5.76
N ALA A 33 18.30 -18.03 4.85
CA ALA A 33 19.72 -18.26 4.72
C ALA A 33 20.50 -17.75 5.95
N PRO A 34 21.65 -18.34 6.29
CA PRO A 34 22.54 -17.79 7.30
C PRO A 34 23.00 -16.38 6.93
N ASN A 35 23.27 -15.55 7.95
CA ASN A 35 23.77 -14.20 7.75
C ASN A 35 24.99 -14.13 6.83
N VAL A 36 25.01 -13.19 5.93
CA VAL A 36 26.13 -12.87 5.05
C VAL A 36 27.29 -12.33 5.88
N THR A 37 28.49 -12.85 5.70
CA THR A 37 29.67 -12.38 6.43
C THR A 37 30.23 -11.08 5.86
N ALA A 38 30.98 -10.32 6.67
CA ALA A 38 31.66 -9.10 6.22
C ALA A 38 32.70 -9.38 5.11
N GLN A 39 33.24 -10.57 5.03
CA GLN A 39 34.14 -10.97 3.96
C GLN A 39 33.42 -11.23 2.64
N GLN A 40 32.18 -11.77 2.69
CA GLN A 40 31.37 -12.02 1.49
C GLN A 40 30.80 -10.71 0.90
N PHE A 41 30.44 -9.75 1.77
CA PHE A 41 29.93 -8.46 1.36
C PHE A 41 30.49 -7.36 2.29
N PRO A 42 31.60 -6.72 1.91
CA PRO A 42 32.24 -5.69 2.72
C PRO A 42 31.44 -4.38 2.72
N ILE A 43 31.38 -3.73 3.88
CA ILE A 43 30.75 -2.40 4.06
C ILE A 43 31.80 -1.47 4.67
N ASN A 44 32.04 -0.34 4.04
CA ASN A 44 32.93 0.70 4.55
C ASN A 44 32.32 1.34 5.80
N GLY A 45 33.09 1.46 6.88
CA GLY A 45 32.59 1.99 8.13
C GLY A 45 31.68 1.04 8.91
N ASP A 46 31.71 -0.28 8.59
CA ASP A 46 31.01 -1.31 9.33
C ASP A 46 31.29 -1.22 10.83
N GLY A 47 30.25 -1.02 11.64
CA GLY A 47 30.33 -0.94 13.09
C GLY A 47 30.15 -2.30 13.78
N GLY A 48 29.97 -3.38 13.02
CA GLY A 48 29.69 -4.73 13.54
C GLY A 48 28.32 -4.83 14.22
N THR A 49 27.38 -3.94 13.89
CA THR A 49 26.05 -3.89 14.51
C THR A 49 25.07 -4.84 13.80
N SER A 50 23.95 -5.14 14.49
CA SER A 50 22.82 -5.85 13.86
C SER A 50 22.24 -5.10 12.66
N PHE A 51 22.36 -3.78 12.64
CA PHE A 51 21.89 -2.94 11.53
C PHE A 51 22.81 -3.06 10.30
N ASP A 52 24.13 -3.17 10.50
CA ASP A 52 25.08 -3.45 9.41
C ASP A 52 24.88 -4.88 8.89
N GLN A 53 24.59 -5.83 9.78
CA GLN A 53 24.27 -7.19 9.38
C GLN A 53 22.99 -7.26 8.55
N LEU A 54 21.94 -6.51 8.94
CA LEU A 54 20.71 -6.39 8.19
C LEU A 54 20.96 -5.78 6.80
N ALA A 55 21.72 -4.68 6.74
CA ALA A 55 22.06 -4.03 5.48
C ALA A 55 22.80 -4.98 4.54
N ARG A 56 23.74 -5.75 5.07
CA ARG A 56 24.51 -6.73 4.30
C ARG A 56 23.62 -7.82 3.71
N ASN A 57 22.71 -8.37 4.52
CA ASN A 57 21.76 -9.37 4.08
C ASN A 57 20.84 -8.83 2.97
N ALA A 58 20.29 -7.63 3.18
CA ALA A 58 19.39 -6.99 2.22
C ALA A 58 20.08 -6.70 0.88
N LEU A 59 21.27 -6.11 0.92
CA LEU A 59 21.98 -5.73 -0.31
C LEU A 59 22.43 -6.93 -1.13
N VAL A 60 22.80 -8.05 -0.50
CA VAL A 60 23.10 -9.30 -1.22
C VAL A 60 21.86 -9.86 -1.92
N ASP A 61 20.70 -9.88 -1.25
CA ASP A 61 19.45 -10.34 -1.86
C ASP A 61 19.00 -9.40 -2.99
N ILE A 62 19.17 -8.09 -2.82
CA ILE A 62 18.89 -7.06 -3.85
C ILE A 62 19.81 -7.25 -5.06
N GLU A 63 21.12 -7.50 -4.87
CA GLU A 63 22.04 -7.78 -5.98
C GLU A 63 21.68 -9.10 -6.71
N ALA A 64 21.29 -10.13 -5.96
CA ALA A 64 20.83 -11.39 -6.53
C ALA A 64 19.55 -11.22 -7.34
N PHE A 65 18.62 -10.36 -6.87
CA PHE A 65 17.41 -9.97 -7.59
C PHE A 65 17.77 -9.23 -8.89
N TRP A 66 18.60 -8.18 -8.83
CA TRP A 66 18.94 -7.38 -10.00
C TRP A 66 19.81 -8.12 -11.00
N THR A 67 20.59 -9.11 -10.57
CA THR A 67 21.31 -10.00 -11.49
C THR A 67 20.37 -10.70 -12.46
N GLN A 68 19.16 -11.05 -12.02
CA GLN A 68 18.12 -11.67 -12.86
C GLN A 68 17.19 -10.63 -13.51
N ALA A 69 16.88 -9.55 -12.80
CA ALA A 69 15.89 -8.56 -13.21
C ALA A 69 16.44 -7.54 -14.22
N TYR A 70 17.68 -7.09 -14.06
CA TYR A 70 18.26 -6.04 -14.91
C TYR A 70 18.29 -6.38 -16.40
N PRO A 71 18.67 -7.59 -16.83
CA PRO A 71 18.59 -7.96 -18.24
C PRO A 71 17.19 -7.83 -18.84
N LEU A 72 16.13 -7.94 -18.02
CA LEU A 72 14.75 -7.86 -18.48
C LEU A 72 14.31 -6.43 -18.83
N VAL A 73 15.00 -5.43 -18.32
CA VAL A 73 14.67 -3.99 -18.47
C VAL A 73 15.75 -3.20 -19.21
N SER A 74 16.93 -3.80 -19.41
CA SER A 74 18.11 -3.17 -20.04
C SER A 74 18.46 -3.76 -21.41
N ASN A 75 17.51 -4.34 -22.11
CA ASN A 75 17.74 -5.01 -23.42
C ASN A 75 18.82 -6.11 -23.35
N GLY A 76 18.87 -6.86 -22.25
CA GLY A 76 19.79 -7.99 -22.08
C GLY A 76 21.16 -7.64 -21.48
N ALA A 77 21.41 -6.38 -21.09
CA ALA A 77 22.65 -6.04 -20.43
C ALA A 77 22.78 -6.72 -19.06
N LYS A 78 23.99 -7.08 -18.66
CA LYS A 78 24.24 -7.69 -17.35
C LYS A 78 24.24 -6.63 -16.25
N PHE A 79 23.66 -6.97 -15.11
CA PHE A 79 23.79 -6.18 -13.89
C PHE A 79 25.25 -6.14 -13.43
N LYS A 80 25.69 -4.97 -12.98
CA LYS A 80 27.00 -4.78 -12.37
C LYS A 80 26.78 -4.32 -10.92
N PRO A 81 27.42 -4.92 -9.92
CA PRO A 81 27.44 -4.42 -8.55
C PRO A 81 27.93 -2.97 -8.48
N LEU A 82 27.71 -2.30 -7.34
CA LEU A 82 28.22 -0.97 -7.06
C LEU A 82 29.74 -0.93 -7.16
N SER A 83 30.28 -0.02 -7.97
CA SER A 83 31.74 0.11 -8.13
C SER A 83 32.37 0.94 -7.01
N GLY A 84 31.64 1.87 -6.41
CA GLY A 84 32.08 2.68 -5.27
C GLY A 84 31.86 2.01 -3.91
N GLY A 85 31.08 0.93 -3.87
CA GLY A 85 30.83 0.15 -2.66
C GLY A 85 29.71 0.69 -1.79
N VAL A 86 29.65 0.20 -0.55
CA VAL A 86 28.61 0.52 0.43
C VAL A 86 29.23 1.18 1.66
N TYR A 87 28.58 2.21 2.20
CA TYR A 87 29.05 2.99 3.34
C TYR A 87 28.03 3.01 4.46
N SER A 88 28.43 2.50 5.64
CA SER A 88 27.69 2.65 6.88
C SER A 88 28.19 3.87 7.63
N VAL A 89 27.29 4.77 7.98
CA VAL A 89 27.63 6.00 8.73
C VAL A 89 26.87 6.05 10.05
N GLU A 90 27.36 6.89 10.96
CA GLU A 90 26.64 7.23 12.21
C GLU A 90 26.10 8.65 12.09
N THR A 91 24.91 8.89 12.64
CA THR A 91 24.32 10.23 12.72
C THR A 91 25.33 11.23 13.31
N ASN A 92 25.50 12.39 12.65
CA ASN A 92 26.45 13.43 13.02
C ASN A 92 27.96 13.05 12.98
N LYS A 93 28.30 11.88 12.43
CA LYS A 93 29.66 11.48 12.15
C LYS A 93 29.81 11.23 10.64
N PRO A 94 29.98 12.29 9.83
CA PRO A 94 30.01 12.16 8.39
C PRO A 94 31.21 11.33 7.94
N ASN A 95 30.95 10.44 6.97
CA ASN A 95 32.02 9.80 6.21
C ASN A 95 32.23 10.59 4.92
N THR A 96 33.41 11.18 4.73
CA THR A 96 33.74 12.00 3.57
C THR A 96 34.59 11.25 2.53
N ALA A 97 34.61 9.92 2.60
CA ALA A 97 35.38 9.11 1.65
C ALA A 97 34.77 9.13 0.24
N GLU A 98 33.45 9.20 0.13
CA GLU A 98 32.75 9.33 -1.15
C GLU A 98 32.41 10.80 -1.51
N GLU A 99 32.21 11.07 -2.79
CA GLU A 99 32.01 12.43 -3.28
C GLU A 99 30.71 13.06 -2.81
N CYS A 100 29.61 12.31 -2.77
CA CYS A 100 28.35 12.83 -2.26
C CYS A 100 28.47 13.30 -0.80
N MET A 101 29.19 12.55 0.03
CA MET A 101 29.44 12.92 1.43
C MET A 101 30.43 14.06 1.55
N ARG A 102 31.41 14.20 0.64
CA ARG A 102 32.31 15.39 0.61
C ARG A 102 31.54 16.66 0.28
N ARG A 103 30.57 16.60 -0.65
CA ARG A 103 29.72 17.74 -1.03
C ARG A 103 28.71 18.08 0.06
N SER A 104 28.15 17.09 0.72
CA SER A 104 27.18 17.24 1.80
C SER A 104 27.48 16.26 2.95
N PRO A 105 28.38 16.63 3.89
CA PRO A 105 28.84 15.72 4.95
C PRO A 105 27.76 15.13 5.83
N LYS A 106 26.56 15.74 5.83
CA LYS A 106 25.39 15.27 6.59
C LYS A 106 24.33 14.61 5.72
N ALA A 107 24.62 14.35 4.44
CA ALA A 107 23.64 13.79 3.51
C ALA A 107 23.05 12.46 3.99
N ALA A 108 23.86 11.62 4.66
CA ALA A 108 23.40 10.37 5.22
C ALA A 108 22.74 10.47 6.60
N ASN A 109 22.71 11.63 7.26
CA ASN A 109 22.10 11.76 8.58
C ASN A 109 20.58 11.46 8.50
N ASN A 110 20.12 10.44 9.24
CA ASN A 110 18.76 9.92 9.17
C ASN A 110 18.32 9.58 7.74
N ASN A 111 19.24 9.13 6.90
CA ASN A 111 19.00 8.87 5.49
C ASN A 111 19.67 7.56 5.01
N ALA A 112 19.21 7.08 3.88
CA ALA A 112 19.89 6.13 3.01
C ALA A 112 19.76 6.65 1.59
N PHE A 113 20.77 6.47 0.73
CA PHE A 113 20.71 6.96 -0.64
C PHE A 113 21.73 6.26 -1.56
N TYR A 114 21.43 6.25 -2.85
CA TYR A 114 22.37 5.96 -3.91
C TYR A 114 23.10 7.24 -4.31
N CYS A 115 24.43 7.17 -4.40
CA CYS A 115 25.28 8.26 -4.88
C CYS A 115 25.72 8.00 -6.33
N PRO A 116 25.16 8.69 -7.35
CA PRO A 116 25.52 8.46 -8.75
C PRO A 116 26.96 8.92 -9.07
N LEU A 117 27.52 9.89 -8.33
CA LEU A 117 28.85 10.41 -8.56
C LEU A 117 29.97 9.39 -8.32
N ASP A 118 29.76 8.47 -7.41
CA ASP A 118 30.72 7.42 -7.05
C ASP A 118 30.20 6.01 -7.35
N ASP A 119 28.97 5.85 -7.87
CA ASP A 119 28.26 4.57 -8.00
C ASP A 119 28.31 3.81 -6.65
N ALA A 120 27.91 4.50 -5.58
CA ALA A 120 28.00 4.04 -4.20
C ALA A 120 26.65 4.11 -3.48
N PHE A 121 26.51 3.35 -2.40
CA PHE A 121 25.35 3.37 -1.52
C PHE A 121 25.76 3.79 -0.11
N ALA A 122 25.03 4.70 0.53
CA ALA A 122 25.28 5.12 1.90
C ALA A 122 24.02 5.02 2.76
N TYR A 123 24.16 4.69 4.05
CA TYR A 123 23.04 4.63 5.00
C TYR A 123 23.48 5.01 6.42
N ASP A 124 22.57 5.64 7.18
CA ASP A 124 22.76 5.92 8.60
C ASP A 124 22.27 4.74 9.45
N ARG A 125 23.22 3.96 10.00
CA ARG A 125 22.90 2.81 10.85
C ARG A 125 22.35 3.18 12.22
N THR A 126 22.69 4.36 12.75
CA THR A 126 22.31 4.81 14.09
C THR A 126 21.06 5.68 14.11
N GLY A 127 20.78 6.31 12.99
CA GLY A 127 19.59 7.12 12.74
C GLY A 127 18.51 6.33 12.01
N LEU A 128 18.43 6.48 10.69
CA LEU A 128 17.35 5.93 9.87
C LEU A 128 17.17 4.42 10.08
N VAL A 129 18.22 3.63 9.83
CA VAL A 129 18.09 2.15 9.81
C VAL A 129 17.67 1.62 11.16
N LYS A 130 18.22 2.19 12.25
CA LYS A 130 17.81 1.83 13.61
C LYS A 130 16.32 2.15 13.84
N ILE A 131 15.89 3.37 13.51
CA ILE A 131 14.51 3.84 13.76
C ILE A 131 13.50 3.00 13.00
N ILE A 132 13.71 2.79 11.71
CA ILE A 132 12.77 2.03 10.87
C ILE A 132 12.76 0.55 11.24
N THR A 133 13.92 -0.03 11.62
CA THR A 133 13.98 -1.42 12.06
C THR A 133 13.25 -1.63 13.38
N ASP A 134 13.48 -0.74 14.36
CA ASP A 134 12.86 -0.84 15.68
C ASP A 134 11.35 -0.61 15.64
N LYS A 135 10.85 0.21 14.72
CA LYS A 135 9.43 0.61 14.64
C LYS A 135 8.61 -0.19 13.62
N LEU A 136 9.21 -0.55 12.50
CA LEU A 136 8.53 -1.14 11.36
C LEU A 136 9.10 -2.52 10.96
N GLY A 137 10.15 -2.94 11.63
CA GLY A 137 10.79 -4.24 11.42
C GLY A 137 11.85 -4.26 10.33
N PRO A 138 12.64 -5.37 10.27
CA PRO A 138 13.77 -5.50 9.35
C PRO A 138 13.35 -5.52 7.88
N ASN A 139 12.17 -6.03 7.56
CA ASN A 139 11.67 -6.10 6.19
C ASN A 139 11.45 -4.71 5.59
N PHE A 140 11.05 -3.73 6.42
CA PHE A 140 10.90 -2.36 5.95
C PHE A 140 12.26 -1.69 5.66
N ALA A 141 13.28 -1.98 6.45
CA ALA A 141 14.63 -1.51 6.13
C ALA A 141 15.16 -2.12 4.82
N ALA A 142 14.91 -3.41 4.57
CA ALA A 142 15.25 -4.06 3.30
C ALA A 142 14.47 -3.42 2.12
N LEU A 143 13.21 -3.05 2.32
CA LEU A 143 12.42 -2.32 1.32
C LEU A 143 13.03 -0.96 0.99
N VAL A 144 13.45 -0.18 2.00
CA VAL A 144 14.13 1.12 1.79
C VAL A 144 15.40 0.93 0.95
N PHE A 145 16.22 -0.06 1.27
CA PHE A 145 17.42 -0.33 0.47
C PHE A 145 17.11 -0.77 -0.96
N ALA A 146 16.03 -1.51 -1.17
CA ALA A 146 15.57 -1.88 -2.51
C ALA A 146 15.05 -0.66 -3.29
N HIS A 147 14.40 0.30 -2.63
CA HIS A 147 13.97 1.57 -3.21
C HIS A 147 15.19 2.38 -3.68
N GLU A 148 16.18 2.58 -2.81
CA GLU A 148 17.40 3.31 -3.17
C GLU A 148 18.18 2.63 -4.30
N THR A 149 18.15 1.30 -4.35
CA THR A 149 18.71 0.55 -5.49
C THR A 149 17.89 0.77 -6.76
N GLY A 150 16.61 1.09 -6.65
CA GLY A 150 15.77 1.55 -7.76
C GLY A 150 16.38 2.79 -8.44
N HIS A 151 16.89 3.77 -7.67
CA HIS A 151 17.59 4.96 -8.20
C HIS A 151 18.89 4.60 -8.90
N LEU A 152 19.67 3.62 -8.40
CA LEU A 152 20.82 3.06 -9.11
C LEU A 152 20.42 2.52 -10.49
N ILE A 153 19.28 1.82 -10.59
CA ILE A 153 18.83 1.27 -11.87
C ILE A 153 18.37 2.37 -12.82
N GLN A 154 17.69 3.38 -12.31
CA GLN A 154 17.29 4.57 -13.10
C GLN A 154 18.49 5.28 -13.68
N ASP A 155 19.52 5.54 -12.88
CA ASP A 155 20.78 6.15 -13.34
C ASP A 155 21.41 5.32 -14.47
N ARG A 156 21.53 4.00 -14.29
CA ARG A 156 22.12 3.10 -15.29
C ARG A 156 21.30 2.96 -16.57
N LEU A 157 20.01 3.18 -16.51
CA LEU A 157 19.11 3.18 -17.66
C LEU A 157 18.92 4.56 -18.26
N ASN A 158 19.57 5.60 -17.70
CA ASN A 158 19.41 7.01 -18.07
C ASN A 158 17.93 7.44 -18.06
N ILE A 159 17.20 7.04 -17.01
CA ILE A 159 15.80 7.43 -16.80
C ILE A 159 15.82 8.78 -16.09
N ASP A 160 15.14 9.75 -16.68
CA ASP A 160 14.94 11.09 -16.15
C ASP A 160 13.45 11.45 -16.22
N GLY A 161 13.02 12.38 -15.38
CA GLY A 161 11.62 12.78 -15.33
C GLY A 161 11.26 13.59 -14.07
N PRO A 162 9.98 13.90 -13.89
CA PRO A 162 9.49 14.49 -12.65
C PRO A 162 9.85 13.64 -11.42
N SER A 163 10.16 14.29 -10.30
CA SER A 163 10.60 13.62 -9.08
C SER A 163 9.64 12.50 -8.66
N ILE A 164 8.33 12.75 -8.71
CA ILE A 164 7.31 11.75 -8.33
C ILE A 164 7.31 10.50 -9.22
N ASP A 165 7.60 10.65 -10.52
CA ASP A 165 7.72 9.50 -11.44
C ASP A 165 8.93 8.64 -11.07
N ILE A 166 10.05 9.29 -10.78
CA ILE A 166 11.31 8.65 -10.36
C ILE A 166 11.13 7.92 -9.03
N GLU A 167 10.56 8.59 -8.03
CA GLU A 167 10.33 8.03 -6.70
C GLU A 167 9.36 6.84 -6.73
N THR A 168 8.22 7.00 -7.38
CA THR A 168 7.24 5.91 -7.47
C THR A 168 7.72 4.75 -8.33
N GLN A 169 8.59 4.98 -9.33
CA GLN A 169 9.22 3.92 -10.08
C GLN A 169 10.21 3.11 -9.20
N ALA A 170 10.94 3.77 -8.31
CA ALA A 170 11.80 3.11 -7.32
C ALA A 170 10.95 2.31 -6.30
N ASP A 171 9.80 2.85 -5.87
CA ASP A 171 8.83 2.11 -5.04
C ASP A 171 8.29 0.86 -5.76
N CYS A 172 7.99 0.97 -7.05
CA CYS A 172 7.56 -0.18 -7.86
C CYS A 172 8.67 -1.25 -7.93
N ALA A 173 9.90 -0.84 -8.18
CA ALA A 173 11.04 -1.75 -8.21
C ALA A 173 11.25 -2.47 -6.87
N SER A 174 11.09 -1.75 -5.74
CA SER A 174 11.14 -2.33 -4.40
C SER A 174 10.01 -3.34 -4.17
N GLY A 175 8.81 -3.07 -4.69
CA GLY A 175 7.68 -4.01 -4.68
C GLY A 175 7.98 -5.31 -5.45
N ALA A 176 8.62 -5.21 -6.61
CA ALA A 176 9.03 -6.39 -7.39
C ALA A 176 10.10 -7.22 -6.67
N PHE A 177 11.05 -6.57 -5.98
CA PHE A 177 12.02 -7.24 -5.10
C PHE A 177 11.32 -7.96 -3.95
N MET A 178 10.43 -7.27 -3.22
CA MET A 178 9.70 -7.86 -2.10
C MET A 178 8.83 -9.06 -2.51
N ALA A 179 8.30 -9.07 -3.74
CA ALA A 179 7.58 -10.23 -4.29
C ALA A 179 8.53 -11.43 -4.53
N ALA A 180 9.76 -11.18 -4.95
CA ALA A 180 10.78 -12.23 -5.10
C ALA A 180 11.23 -12.76 -3.73
N GLU A 181 11.45 -11.87 -2.77
CA GLU A 181 11.81 -12.21 -1.38
C GLU A 181 10.70 -13.00 -0.68
N ALA A 182 9.43 -12.65 -0.91
CA ALA A 182 8.28 -13.41 -0.43
C ALA A 182 8.10 -14.78 -1.11
N GLY A 183 8.84 -15.06 -2.18
CA GLY A 183 8.60 -16.24 -3.02
C GLY A 183 7.21 -16.23 -3.68
N SER A 184 6.66 -15.03 -3.90
CA SER A 184 5.33 -14.85 -4.47
C SER A 184 5.20 -15.49 -5.85
N MET A 185 4.04 -16.09 -6.13
CA MET A 185 3.73 -16.64 -7.46
C MET A 185 3.66 -15.56 -8.55
N THR A 186 3.47 -14.29 -8.16
CA THR A 186 3.46 -13.16 -9.09
C THR A 186 4.86 -12.78 -9.57
N SER A 187 5.91 -13.09 -8.79
CA SER A 187 7.29 -12.84 -9.20
C SER A 187 7.78 -13.90 -10.18
N THR A 188 8.40 -13.45 -11.27
CA THR A 188 9.14 -14.30 -12.21
C THR A 188 10.59 -14.51 -11.79
N ILE A 189 11.09 -13.70 -10.86
CA ILE A 189 12.42 -13.81 -10.28
C ILE A 189 12.36 -14.79 -9.10
N ARG A 190 13.37 -15.68 -9.03
CA ARG A 190 13.51 -16.64 -7.93
C ARG A 190 14.88 -16.47 -7.31
N LEU A 191 14.90 -16.05 -6.05
CA LEU A 191 16.13 -15.95 -5.26
C LEU A 191 16.52 -17.35 -4.79
N ALA A 192 17.77 -17.73 -5.04
CA ALA A 192 18.31 -19.01 -4.59
C ALA A 192 18.51 -19.04 -3.06
N THR A 193 18.77 -17.87 -2.49
CA THR A 193 18.88 -17.65 -1.04
C THR A 193 18.08 -16.41 -0.69
N ARG A 194 17.49 -16.39 0.50
CA ARG A 194 16.71 -15.26 1.02
C ARG A 194 17.04 -15.07 2.48
N HIS A 195 17.21 -13.83 2.90
CA HIS A 195 17.55 -13.51 4.28
C HIS A 195 16.37 -12.92 5.06
N PHE A 196 15.24 -12.68 4.40
CA PHE A 196 14.05 -12.10 5.02
C PHE A 196 12.84 -13.02 4.87
N ALA A 197 12.14 -13.24 6.00
CA ALA A 197 10.87 -13.94 5.99
C ALA A 197 9.75 -12.92 5.71
N ILE A 198 9.12 -13.02 4.55
CA ILE A 198 7.99 -12.19 4.19
C ILE A 198 6.71 -13.00 4.30
N ASP A 199 5.96 -12.78 5.36
CA ASP A 199 4.63 -13.33 5.56
C ASP A 199 3.55 -12.23 5.43
N PRO A 200 2.27 -12.58 5.38
CA PRO A 200 1.22 -11.58 5.22
C PRO A 200 1.19 -10.49 6.30
N THR A 201 1.55 -10.81 7.54
CA THR A 201 1.50 -9.85 8.66
C THR A 201 2.63 -8.83 8.56
N ASN A 202 3.85 -9.31 8.33
CA ASN A 202 5.00 -8.42 8.21
C ASN A 202 5.00 -7.65 6.87
N LEU A 203 4.36 -8.20 5.82
CA LEU A 203 4.12 -7.45 4.59
C LEU A 203 3.17 -6.27 4.83
N ASP A 204 2.09 -6.48 5.59
CA ASP A 204 1.16 -5.40 5.94
C ASP A 204 1.87 -4.28 6.74
N GLN A 205 2.76 -4.63 7.68
CA GLN A 205 3.60 -3.66 8.40
C GLN A 205 4.58 -2.94 7.47
N THR A 206 5.22 -3.67 6.57
CA THR A 206 6.16 -3.13 5.58
C THR A 206 5.49 -2.11 4.68
N VAL A 207 4.30 -2.43 4.19
CA VAL A 207 3.51 -1.53 3.33
C VAL A 207 3.00 -0.30 4.10
N LEU A 208 2.62 -0.46 5.37
CA LEU A 208 2.25 0.68 6.23
C LEU A 208 3.41 1.68 6.37
N GLY A 209 4.65 1.18 6.39
CA GLY A 209 5.85 2.02 6.43
C GLY A 209 5.97 2.96 5.22
N MET A 210 5.48 2.58 4.04
CA MET A 210 5.47 3.44 2.85
C MET A 210 4.66 4.72 3.09
N ILE A 211 3.55 4.63 3.82
CA ILE A 211 2.74 5.81 4.18
C ILE A 211 3.53 6.74 5.09
N LEU A 212 4.39 6.21 5.94
CA LEU A 212 5.21 7.00 6.85
C LEU A 212 6.38 7.70 6.13
N LEU A 213 6.83 7.18 5.00
CA LEU A 213 7.87 7.80 4.16
C LEU A 213 7.31 8.80 3.14
N ARG A 214 6.00 9.08 3.16
CA ARG A 214 5.40 10.11 2.32
C ARG A 214 5.96 11.50 2.65
N ASP A 215 5.79 12.42 1.74
CA ASP A 215 6.02 13.82 2.05
C ASP A 215 5.18 14.24 3.27
N SER A 216 5.81 14.93 4.20
CA SER A 216 5.12 15.42 5.41
C SER A 216 4.03 16.45 5.09
N ARG A 217 4.06 17.00 3.88
CA ARG A 217 3.09 17.93 3.29
C ARG A 217 2.96 17.62 1.82
N PRO A 218 1.75 17.66 1.25
CA PRO A 218 1.58 17.53 -0.19
C PRO A 218 2.44 18.56 -0.92
N GLN A 219 3.30 18.06 -1.79
CA GLN A 219 4.12 18.86 -2.67
C GLN A 219 3.62 18.64 -4.10
N ALA A 220 3.78 19.64 -4.97
CA ALA A 220 3.46 19.43 -6.37
C ALA A 220 4.37 18.36 -6.97
N SER A 221 3.82 17.48 -7.82
CA SER A 221 4.55 16.41 -8.51
C SER A 221 5.79 16.90 -9.27
N THR A 222 5.79 18.19 -9.63
CA THR A 222 6.89 18.90 -10.30
C THR A 222 7.91 19.48 -9.32
N THR A 223 7.69 19.41 -8.00
CA THR A 223 8.63 19.92 -7.00
C THR A 223 9.84 19.00 -6.93
N GLU A 224 11.03 19.55 -7.04
CA GLU A 224 12.27 18.80 -6.88
C GLU A 224 12.34 18.17 -5.49
N GLY A 225 12.61 16.88 -5.41
CA GLY A 225 12.65 16.11 -4.16
C GLY A 225 11.28 15.73 -3.60
N ALA A 226 10.18 15.93 -4.34
CA ALA A 226 8.86 15.41 -3.96
C ALA A 226 8.83 13.88 -4.08
N HIS A 227 8.50 13.19 -2.97
CA HIS A 227 8.37 11.73 -2.92
C HIS A 227 6.95 11.26 -3.23
N GLY A 228 5.98 12.17 -3.16
CA GLY A 228 4.56 11.87 -3.33
C GLY A 228 3.84 11.50 -2.03
N ASN A 229 2.52 11.32 -2.12
CA ASN A 229 1.72 10.87 -1.01
C ASN A 229 1.82 9.35 -0.80
N GLY A 230 1.40 8.87 0.37
CA GLY A 230 1.53 7.46 0.75
C GLY A 230 0.71 6.53 -0.13
N PHE A 231 -0.46 6.96 -0.61
CA PHE A 231 -1.29 6.18 -1.52
C PHE A 231 -0.60 5.93 -2.86
N ASP A 232 -0.05 6.96 -3.49
CA ASP A 232 0.62 6.85 -4.79
C ASP A 232 1.87 5.96 -4.69
N ARG A 233 2.68 6.14 -3.64
CA ARG A 233 3.84 5.29 -3.34
C ARG A 233 3.45 3.83 -3.15
N MET A 234 2.47 3.57 -2.30
CA MET A 234 2.02 2.21 -2.03
C MET A 234 1.32 1.57 -3.23
N SER A 235 0.60 2.35 -4.02
CA SER A 235 0.03 1.87 -5.28
C SER A 235 1.14 1.43 -6.24
N ALA A 236 2.22 2.20 -6.35
CA ALA A 236 3.39 1.86 -7.16
C ALA A 236 4.08 0.58 -6.65
N PHE A 237 4.29 0.46 -5.35
CA PHE A 237 4.78 -0.76 -4.72
C PHE A 237 3.91 -1.98 -5.04
N SER A 238 2.58 -1.83 -4.91
CA SER A 238 1.61 -2.89 -5.21
C SER A 238 1.68 -3.33 -6.68
N ASP A 239 1.89 -2.40 -7.60
CA ASP A 239 2.09 -2.70 -9.01
C ASP A 239 3.35 -3.54 -9.24
N GLY A 240 4.47 -3.16 -8.64
CA GLY A 240 5.71 -3.93 -8.71
C GLY A 240 5.57 -5.33 -8.14
N PHE A 241 4.95 -5.44 -6.96
CA PHE A 241 4.72 -6.73 -6.29
C PHE A 241 3.83 -7.67 -7.12
N ASN A 242 2.80 -7.15 -7.79
CA ASN A 242 1.85 -7.96 -8.55
C ASN A 242 2.26 -8.20 -10.00
N ASN A 243 2.96 -7.25 -10.64
CA ASN A 243 3.23 -7.27 -12.08
C ASN A 243 4.73 -7.42 -12.42
N GLY A 244 5.60 -7.29 -11.41
CA GLY A 244 7.04 -7.48 -11.55
C GLY A 244 7.76 -6.31 -12.21
N VAL A 245 9.08 -6.42 -12.29
CA VAL A 245 10.00 -5.34 -12.66
C VAL A 245 9.78 -4.80 -14.08
N LYS A 246 9.34 -5.63 -15.05
CA LYS A 246 9.07 -5.15 -16.42
C LYS A 246 7.95 -4.11 -16.46
N TYR A 247 6.98 -4.21 -15.58
CA TYR A 247 5.90 -3.23 -15.47
C TYR A 247 6.46 -1.89 -14.99
N CYS A 248 7.32 -1.88 -13.97
CA CYS A 248 7.93 -0.68 -13.41
C CYS A 248 8.74 0.13 -14.44
N TYR A 249 9.40 -0.55 -15.36
CA TYR A 249 10.24 0.06 -16.39
C TYR A 249 9.60 0.00 -17.79
N SER A 250 8.28 -0.11 -17.86
CA SER A 250 7.53 -0.03 -19.11
C SER A 250 7.44 1.40 -19.62
N LYS A 251 7.17 1.55 -20.93
CA LYS A 251 6.95 2.87 -21.55
C LYS A 251 5.73 3.61 -20.98
N ASP A 252 4.80 2.84 -20.37
CA ASP A 252 3.56 3.40 -19.85
C ASP A 252 3.72 3.99 -18.45
N TRP A 253 4.91 3.84 -17.81
CA TRP A 253 5.14 4.35 -16.46
C TRP A 253 4.94 5.87 -16.37
N SER A 254 5.45 6.63 -17.34
CA SER A 254 5.31 8.10 -17.39
C SER A 254 3.87 8.58 -17.61
N SER A 255 2.93 7.68 -17.92
CA SER A 255 1.50 7.97 -18.01
C SER A 255 0.74 7.72 -16.70
N ARG A 256 1.45 7.36 -15.62
CA ARG A 256 0.86 7.11 -14.30
C ARG A 256 0.14 8.36 -13.80
N GLN A 257 -1.08 8.17 -13.30
CA GLN A 257 -1.84 9.23 -12.69
C GLN A 257 -1.58 9.26 -11.19
N PHE A 258 -1.31 10.45 -10.68
CA PHE A 258 -1.11 10.70 -9.26
C PHE A 258 -2.34 11.34 -8.63
N THR A 259 -2.51 11.10 -7.33
CA THR A 259 -3.69 11.57 -6.58
C THR A 259 -3.42 12.85 -5.82
N GLU A 260 -2.29 13.45 -6.05
CA GLU A 260 -1.82 14.66 -5.42
C GLU A 260 -2.79 15.83 -5.58
N ARG A 261 -3.01 16.58 -4.49
CA ARG A 261 -3.84 17.78 -4.45
C ARG A 261 -3.19 18.89 -3.65
N PRO A 262 -3.32 20.16 -4.06
CA PRO A 262 -2.93 21.29 -3.23
C PRO A 262 -4.01 21.57 -2.16
N TYR A 263 -3.61 22.13 -1.04
CA TYR A 263 -4.55 22.75 -0.11
C TYR A 263 -5.20 23.99 -0.77
N VAL A 264 -6.50 24.19 -0.52
CA VAL A 264 -7.26 25.25 -1.19
C VAL A 264 -7.26 26.57 -0.40
N SER A 265 -6.91 26.53 0.89
CA SER A 265 -6.84 27.70 1.76
C SER A 265 -5.78 27.53 2.87
N GLN A 266 -5.48 28.63 3.60
CA GLN A 266 -4.61 28.59 4.77
C GLN A 266 -5.25 27.84 5.94
N ASP A 267 -6.55 27.93 6.10
CA ASP A 267 -7.29 27.19 7.14
C ASP A 267 -7.27 25.69 6.84
N ASP A 268 -7.51 25.31 5.60
CA ASP A 268 -7.39 23.94 5.09
C ASP A 268 -5.98 23.38 5.37
N TYR A 269 -4.95 24.16 5.04
CA TYR A 269 -3.56 23.78 5.36
C TYR A 269 -3.33 23.62 6.86
N THR A 270 -3.88 24.50 7.70
CA THR A 270 -3.70 24.48 9.17
C THR A 270 -4.37 23.25 9.78
N ASN A 271 -5.54 22.89 9.29
CA ASN A 271 -6.32 21.74 9.75
C ASN A 271 -5.96 20.45 8.99
N GLN A 272 -5.00 20.51 8.07
CA GLN A 272 -4.61 19.42 7.18
C GLN A 272 -5.78 18.89 6.33
N GLY A 273 -6.72 19.77 5.99
CA GLY A 273 -7.91 19.45 5.23
C GLY A 273 -9.02 18.74 5.98
N ASN A 274 -8.77 18.35 7.24
CA ASN A 274 -9.70 17.54 8.00
C ASN A 274 -11.00 18.29 8.36
N LEU A 275 -12.13 17.69 8.01
CA LEU A 275 -13.43 18.05 8.56
C LEU A 275 -13.56 17.62 10.02
N ALA A 276 -14.40 18.29 10.77
CA ALA A 276 -14.65 17.88 12.16
C ALA A 276 -15.41 16.53 12.20
N LEU A 277 -15.17 15.75 13.28
CA LEU A 277 -15.86 14.47 13.48
C LEU A 277 -17.39 14.60 13.37
N SER A 278 -17.98 15.70 13.87
CA SER A 278 -19.41 15.97 13.82
C SER A 278 -19.91 16.19 12.38
N GLU A 279 -19.08 16.74 11.48
CA GLU A 279 -19.42 16.96 10.08
C GLU A 279 -19.44 15.65 9.31
N ILE A 280 -18.49 14.72 9.60
CA ILE A 280 -18.48 13.38 9.01
C ILE A 280 -19.67 12.54 9.49
N LEU A 281 -20.12 12.75 10.73
CA LEU A 281 -21.25 12.03 11.32
C LEU A 281 -22.61 12.68 11.02
N ASP A 282 -22.66 13.78 10.28
CA ASP A 282 -23.93 14.44 9.92
C ASP A 282 -24.69 13.62 8.87
N PRO A 283 -25.88 13.08 9.20
CA PRO A 283 -26.66 12.30 8.25
C PRO A 283 -27.30 13.14 7.14
N SER A 284 -27.30 14.47 7.28
CA SER A 284 -28.00 15.39 6.37
C SER A 284 -27.07 16.18 5.44
N ALA A 285 -25.76 16.17 5.72
CA ALA A 285 -24.76 16.89 4.93
C ALA A 285 -23.46 16.08 4.78
N GLY A 286 -22.59 16.49 3.87
CA GLY A 286 -21.25 15.94 3.69
C GLY A 286 -21.23 14.50 3.19
N LEU A 287 -20.44 13.66 3.88
CA LEU A 287 -20.12 12.28 3.47
C LEU A 287 -21.33 11.37 3.28
N ILE A 288 -22.28 11.38 4.21
CA ILE A 288 -23.39 10.41 4.22
C ILE A 288 -24.35 10.59 3.03
N PRO A 289 -24.85 11.81 2.75
CA PRO A 289 -25.60 12.07 1.53
C PRO A 289 -24.80 11.81 0.26
N ASP A 290 -23.48 12.08 0.26
CA ASP A 290 -22.65 11.87 -0.91
C ASP A 290 -22.45 10.37 -1.23
N LEU A 291 -22.24 9.52 -0.23
CA LEU A 291 -22.24 8.06 -0.39
C LEU A 291 -23.56 7.57 -1.03
N ASN A 292 -24.69 8.08 -0.55
CA ASN A 292 -26.00 7.75 -1.13
C ASN A 292 -26.14 8.27 -2.57
N ARG A 293 -25.65 9.46 -2.89
CA ARG A 293 -25.58 10.03 -4.24
C ARG A 293 -24.80 9.12 -5.18
N PHE A 294 -23.57 8.78 -4.78
CA PHE A 294 -22.69 7.92 -5.57
C PHE A 294 -23.35 6.59 -5.93
N TRP A 295 -23.89 5.88 -4.94
CA TRP A 295 -24.54 4.60 -5.19
C TRP A 295 -25.85 4.69 -5.93
N THR A 296 -26.63 5.76 -5.73
CA THR A 296 -27.83 6.03 -6.53
C THR A 296 -27.47 6.18 -8.01
N THR A 297 -26.40 6.92 -8.31
CA THR A 297 -25.90 7.09 -9.66
C THR A 297 -25.38 5.77 -10.25
N ALA A 298 -24.61 5.02 -9.49
CA ALA A 298 -24.07 3.72 -9.91
C ALA A 298 -25.19 2.71 -10.23
N PHE A 299 -26.20 2.59 -9.38
CA PHE A 299 -27.34 1.69 -9.62
C PHE A 299 -28.18 2.11 -10.82
N LYS A 300 -28.38 3.41 -11.00
CA LYS A 300 -29.10 3.96 -12.17
C LYS A 300 -28.38 3.60 -13.47
N SER A 301 -27.05 3.59 -13.49
CA SER A 301 -26.26 3.25 -14.68
C SER A 301 -26.48 1.81 -15.18
N ILE A 302 -26.93 0.93 -14.29
CA ILE A 302 -27.28 -0.46 -14.60
C ILE A 302 -28.79 -0.73 -14.53
N SER A 303 -29.62 0.31 -14.65
CA SER A 303 -31.08 0.25 -14.61
C SER A 303 -31.66 -0.38 -13.33
N ARG A 304 -31.01 -0.17 -12.19
CA ARG A 304 -31.47 -0.57 -10.85
C ARG A 304 -31.75 0.62 -9.97
N THR A 305 -32.49 0.42 -8.91
CA THR A 305 -32.78 1.42 -7.89
C THR A 305 -31.99 1.10 -6.62
N PHE A 306 -31.18 2.02 -6.17
CA PHE A 306 -30.52 1.96 -4.87
C PHE A 306 -31.47 2.42 -3.77
N LYS A 307 -31.52 1.69 -2.67
CA LYS A 307 -32.20 2.13 -1.45
C LYS A 307 -31.22 2.89 -0.58
N PRO A 308 -31.38 4.22 -0.40
CA PRO A 308 -30.48 5.01 0.42
C PRO A 308 -30.32 4.44 1.82
N VAL A 309 -29.10 4.43 2.32
CA VAL A 309 -28.74 3.86 3.61
C VAL A 309 -28.74 4.97 4.66
N ALA A 310 -29.28 4.67 5.83
CA ALA A 310 -29.23 5.56 7.00
C ALA A 310 -28.08 5.19 7.94
N ILE A 311 -27.71 6.13 8.83
CA ILE A 311 -26.79 5.85 9.94
C ILE A 311 -27.48 6.02 11.29
N LYS A 312 -27.08 5.22 12.26
CA LYS A 312 -27.52 5.37 13.67
C LYS A 312 -26.38 5.02 14.63
N GLN A 313 -26.23 5.85 15.64
CA GLN A 313 -25.31 5.54 16.72
C GLN A 313 -25.92 4.47 17.63
N ALA A 314 -25.17 3.37 17.82
CA ALA A 314 -25.48 2.33 18.78
C ALA A 314 -24.24 1.49 19.09
N ASP A 315 -23.97 1.26 20.38
CA ASP A 315 -22.87 0.40 20.80
C ASP A 315 -23.19 -1.10 20.57
N THR A 316 -24.47 -1.45 20.51
CA THR A 316 -24.96 -2.79 20.20
C THR A 316 -25.97 -2.69 19.07
N PRO A 317 -25.56 -2.91 17.82
CA PRO A 317 -26.48 -2.95 16.68
C PRO A 317 -27.52 -4.06 16.81
N PRO A 318 -28.77 -3.84 16.38
CA PRO A 318 -29.85 -4.83 16.58
C PRO A 318 -29.62 -6.13 15.79
N CYS A 319 -28.77 -6.12 14.79
CA CYS A 319 -28.45 -7.29 13.95
C CYS A 319 -27.04 -7.86 14.22
N ALA A 320 -26.32 -7.39 15.23
CA ALA A 320 -24.93 -7.78 15.41
C ALA A 320 -24.72 -9.19 15.97
N GLY A 321 -25.74 -9.84 16.50
CA GLY A 321 -25.59 -11.13 17.20
C GLY A 321 -24.55 -11.01 18.33
N ASP A 322 -23.67 -12.00 18.43
CA ASP A 322 -22.54 -11.98 19.36
C ASP A 322 -21.31 -11.26 18.81
N SER A 323 -21.43 -10.55 17.68
CA SER A 323 -20.28 -9.93 17.04
C SER A 323 -19.86 -8.64 17.75
N SER A 324 -18.56 -8.51 17.96
CA SER A 324 -17.92 -7.28 18.48
C SER A 324 -17.75 -6.19 17.41
N THR A 325 -18.46 -6.29 16.29
CA THR A 325 -18.35 -5.33 15.18
C THR A 325 -18.93 -3.99 15.59
N LYS A 326 -18.13 -2.94 15.44
CA LYS A 326 -18.45 -1.57 15.88
C LYS A 326 -18.97 -0.69 14.77
N PHE A 327 -18.92 -1.20 13.53
CA PHE A 327 -19.60 -0.68 12.36
C PHE A 327 -20.33 -1.85 11.72
N THR A 328 -21.66 -1.79 11.65
CA THR A 328 -22.48 -2.92 11.18
C THR A 328 -23.59 -2.41 10.29
N TYR A 329 -23.68 -2.97 9.09
CA TYR A 329 -24.86 -2.78 8.25
C TYR A 329 -25.93 -3.81 8.61
N CYS A 330 -27.10 -3.36 8.98
CA CYS A 330 -28.27 -4.18 9.23
C CYS A 330 -29.21 -4.17 8.02
N ALA A 331 -29.35 -5.31 7.36
CA ALA A 331 -30.18 -5.44 6.17
C ALA A 331 -31.68 -5.31 6.47
N SER A 332 -32.12 -5.64 7.69
CA SER A 332 -33.52 -5.61 8.12
C SER A 332 -34.15 -4.21 8.07
N ASP A 333 -33.35 -3.17 8.34
CA ASP A 333 -33.83 -1.78 8.34
C ASP A 333 -32.96 -0.88 7.45
N ASN A 334 -32.04 -1.47 6.66
CA ASN A 334 -31.15 -0.80 5.73
C ASN A 334 -30.36 0.35 6.37
N THR A 335 -29.82 0.10 7.58
CA THR A 335 -29.13 1.08 8.41
C THR A 335 -27.73 0.62 8.77
N VAL A 336 -26.77 1.53 8.70
CA VAL A 336 -25.43 1.34 9.27
C VAL A 336 -25.42 1.83 10.71
N TYR A 337 -25.14 0.92 11.62
CA TYR A 337 -24.94 1.22 13.03
C TYR A 337 -23.47 1.38 13.35
N TYR A 338 -23.14 2.39 14.13
CA TYR A 338 -21.77 2.65 14.56
C TYR A 338 -21.69 3.00 16.04
N SER A 339 -20.61 2.58 16.70
CA SER A 339 -20.26 3.04 18.03
C SER A 339 -19.53 4.38 17.93
N LEU A 340 -19.90 5.38 18.76
CA LEU A 340 -19.20 6.67 18.76
C LEU A 340 -17.74 6.52 19.15
N ALA A 341 -17.42 5.63 20.10
CA ALA A 341 -16.05 5.35 20.49
C ALA A 341 -15.24 4.78 19.31
N ALA A 342 -15.83 3.88 18.50
CA ALA A 342 -15.17 3.35 17.32
C ALA A 342 -15.02 4.40 16.21
N ALA A 343 -16.02 5.26 16.00
CA ALA A 343 -15.92 6.35 15.04
C ALA A 343 -14.82 7.34 15.43
N THR A 344 -14.74 7.71 16.72
CA THR A 344 -13.68 8.55 17.25
C THR A 344 -12.30 7.91 17.11
N ALA A 345 -12.19 6.60 17.38
CA ALA A 345 -10.93 5.88 17.21
C ALA A 345 -10.50 5.79 15.73
N ALA A 346 -11.44 5.56 14.81
CA ALA A 346 -11.16 5.56 13.37
C ALA A 346 -10.74 6.95 12.88
N TYR A 347 -11.43 8.00 13.32
CA TYR A 347 -11.06 9.39 13.01
C TYR A 347 -9.66 9.75 13.52
N ASN A 348 -9.24 9.26 14.69
CA ASN A 348 -7.91 9.50 15.28
C ASN A 348 -6.99 8.30 15.08
N SER A 349 -6.82 7.79 13.85
CA SER A 349 -6.04 6.58 13.60
C SER A 349 -4.86 6.76 12.66
N VAL A 350 -4.63 7.98 12.17
CA VAL A 350 -3.63 8.23 11.13
C VAL A 350 -2.23 8.29 11.74
N PRO A 351 -1.26 7.49 11.27
CA PRO A 351 0.11 7.59 11.72
C PRO A 351 0.82 8.75 11.03
N VAL A 352 1.57 9.52 11.81
CA VAL A 352 2.42 10.60 11.31
C VAL A 352 3.81 10.53 11.91
N ILE A 353 4.81 10.87 11.12
CA ILE A 353 6.17 11.09 11.64
C ILE A 353 6.19 12.44 12.34
N ALA A 354 6.74 12.49 13.54
CA ALA A 354 6.92 13.69 14.31
C ALA A 354 8.31 13.71 14.96
N LEU A 355 8.82 14.89 15.25
CA LEU A 355 9.99 15.04 16.09
C LEU A 355 9.55 15.19 17.56
N ASN A 356 10.22 14.47 18.46
CA ASN A 356 10.04 14.71 19.89
C ASN A 356 10.82 15.95 20.36
N ALA A 357 10.71 16.28 21.65
CA ALA A 357 11.40 17.43 22.24
C ALA A 357 12.94 17.36 22.13
N SER A 358 13.50 16.19 21.88
CA SER A 358 14.93 15.96 21.67
C SER A 358 15.31 15.88 20.18
N ASN A 359 14.45 16.33 19.26
CA ASN A 359 14.61 16.22 17.80
C ASN A 359 14.81 14.80 17.28
N GLN A 360 14.32 13.79 18.02
CA GLN A 360 14.33 12.41 17.56
C GLN A 360 13.03 12.11 16.80
N VAL A 361 13.15 11.36 15.73
CA VAL A 361 12.00 10.88 14.95
C VAL A 361 11.13 9.97 15.83
N THR A 362 9.84 10.24 15.88
CA THR A 362 8.83 9.42 16.55
C THR A 362 7.65 9.20 15.60
N ILE A 363 6.91 8.11 15.80
CA ILE A 363 5.66 7.87 15.13
C ILE A 363 4.53 8.14 16.11
N LYS A 364 3.66 9.11 15.77
CA LYS A 364 2.37 9.30 16.44
C LYS A 364 1.33 8.53 15.65
N GLU A 365 0.54 7.69 16.33
CA GLU A 365 -0.43 6.79 15.69
C GLU A 365 -1.88 7.29 15.81
N ASN A 366 -2.10 8.51 16.22
CA ASN A 366 -3.41 9.03 16.60
C ASN A 366 -3.68 10.44 16.07
N ALA A 367 -3.17 10.76 14.87
CA ALA A 367 -3.54 12.00 14.22
C ALA A 367 -4.97 11.90 13.66
N PRO A 368 -5.70 13.03 13.60
CA PRO A 368 -6.99 13.09 12.93
C PRO A 368 -6.89 12.71 11.45
N GLY A 369 -7.98 12.09 10.95
CA GLY A 369 -8.18 11.80 9.54
C GLY A 369 -9.66 11.61 9.30
N ASP A 370 -10.28 12.57 8.64
CA ASP A 370 -11.72 12.55 8.38
C ASP A 370 -12.08 11.46 7.39
N PHE A 371 -11.25 11.26 6.37
CA PHE A 371 -11.48 10.21 5.39
C PHE A 371 -10.99 8.83 5.87
N ALA A 372 -10.25 8.74 6.97
CA ALA A 372 -10.04 7.47 7.65
C ALA A 372 -11.39 6.93 8.20
N LEU A 373 -12.18 7.78 8.83
CA LEU A 373 -13.55 7.45 9.22
C LEU A 373 -14.47 7.33 7.99
N GLY A 374 -14.32 8.20 7.00
CA GLY A 374 -15.07 8.19 5.75
C GLY A 374 -14.96 6.85 5.02
N ALA A 375 -13.77 6.28 4.96
CA ALA A 375 -13.52 4.95 4.39
C ALA A 375 -14.24 3.85 5.16
N MET A 376 -14.37 3.95 6.49
CA MET A 376 -15.15 2.99 7.28
C MET A 376 -16.64 3.02 6.91
N PHE A 377 -17.22 4.20 6.72
CA PHE A 377 -18.59 4.31 6.22
C PHE A 377 -18.71 3.78 4.78
N ALA A 378 -17.77 4.11 3.91
CA ALA A 378 -17.78 3.58 2.55
C ALA A 378 -17.72 2.04 2.51
N TYR A 379 -16.99 1.39 3.43
CA TYR A 379 -17.03 -0.06 3.63
C TYR A 379 -18.44 -0.55 4.01
N ALA A 380 -19.08 0.12 4.95
CA ALA A 380 -20.43 -0.25 5.39
C ALA A 380 -21.45 -0.10 4.25
N TRP A 381 -21.32 0.93 3.42
CA TRP A 381 -22.08 1.07 2.18
C TRP A 381 -21.80 -0.06 1.20
N GLY A 382 -20.55 -0.49 1.09
CA GLY A 382 -20.18 -1.67 0.32
C GLY A 382 -20.93 -2.93 0.74
N MET A 383 -21.11 -3.13 2.05
CA MET A 383 -21.93 -4.24 2.57
C MET A 383 -23.42 -4.04 2.24
N ALA A 384 -23.94 -2.81 2.35
CA ALA A 384 -25.31 -2.49 1.96
C ALA A 384 -25.57 -2.76 0.46
N VAL A 385 -24.63 -2.38 -0.40
CA VAL A 385 -24.68 -2.64 -1.85
C VAL A 385 -24.73 -4.13 -2.13
N ARG A 386 -23.85 -4.93 -1.53
CA ARG A 386 -23.84 -6.39 -1.67
C ARG A 386 -25.17 -6.99 -1.24
N SER A 387 -25.70 -6.56 -0.09
CA SER A 387 -27.00 -7.00 0.40
C SER A 387 -28.14 -6.66 -0.58
N GLN A 388 -28.15 -5.46 -1.15
CA GLN A 388 -29.15 -5.05 -2.16
C GLN A 388 -29.01 -5.80 -3.50
N PHE A 389 -27.84 -6.39 -3.76
CA PHE A 389 -27.64 -7.35 -4.86
C PHE A 389 -27.98 -8.80 -4.48
N GLY A 390 -28.36 -9.08 -3.24
CA GLY A 390 -28.57 -10.43 -2.73
C GLY A 390 -27.29 -11.24 -2.56
N GLN A 391 -26.16 -10.56 -2.43
CA GLN A 391 -24.84 -11.18 -2.22
C GLN A 391 -24.50 -11.26 -0.73
N SER A 392 -23.62 -12.19 -0.36
CA SER A 392 -23.12 -12.30 1.01
C SER A 392 -22.40 -11.02 1.46
N THR A 393 -22.68 -10.61 2.70
CA THR A 393 -21.98 -9.52 3.39
C THR A 393 -20.90 -10.03 4.35
N GLU A 394 -20.62 -11.33 4.31
CA GLU A 394 -19.67 -12.00 5.20
C GLU A 394 -18.52 -12.65 4.41
N GLY A 395 -17.40 -12.84 5.09
CA GLY A 395 -16.22 -13.53 4.55
C GLY A 395 -15.26 -12.63 3.79
N GLY A 396 -14.14 -13.21 3.35
CA GLY A 396 -13.06 -12.51 2.69
C GLY A 396 -13.47 -11.84 1.38
N ASP A 397 -14.28 -12.52 0.57
CA ASP A 397 -14.72 -11.99 -0.73
C ASP A 397 -15.61 -10.73 -0.57
N ALA A 398 -16.47 -10.71 0.46
CA ALA A 398 -17.27 -9.53 0.77
C ALA A 398 -16.40 -8.34 1.15
N LEU A 399 -15.35 -8.58 1.94
CA LEU A 399 -14.40 -7.56 2.37
C LEU A 399 -13.56 -7.02 1.22
N LEU A 400 -13.08 -7.89 0.34
CA LEU A 400 -12.31 -7.46 -0.84
C LEU A 400 -13.19 -6.67 -1.80
N ALA A 401 -14.44 -7.11 -2.03
CA ALA A 401 -15.38 -6.34 -2.84
C ALA A 401 -15.68 -4.96 -2.21
N ALA A 402 -15.90 -4.90 -0.90
CA ALA A 402 -16.11 -3.64 -0.20
C ALA A 402 -14.87 -2.73 -0.28
N SER A 403 -13.65 -3.27 -0.15
CA SER A 403 -12.41 -2.52 -0.36
C SER A 403 -12.35 -1.89 -1.77
N CYS A 404 -12.74 -2.65 -2.78
CA CYS A 404 -12.82 -2.17 -4.16
C CYS A 404 -13.85 -1.04 -4.31
N TYR A 405 -15.01 -1.17 -3.67
CA TYR A 405 -16.04 -0.13 -3.67
C TYR A 405 -15.59 1.16 -2.97
N VAL A 406 -14.81 1.05 -1.88
CA VAL A 406 -14.19 2.22 -1.24
C VAL A 406 -13.26 2.92 -2.22
N GLY A 407 -12.43 2.19 -2.96
CA GLY A 407 -11.56 2.75 -3.99
C GLY A 407 -12.33 3.45 -5.12
N ALA A 408 -13.41 2.85 -5.60
CA ALA A 408 -14.25 3.46 -6.64
C ALA A 408 -14.97 4.73 -6.14
N TYR A 409 -15.40 4.75 -4.89
CA TYR A 409 -15.97 5.94 -4.26
C TYR A 409 -14.90 7.03 -4.10
N ALA A 410 -13.73 6.71 -3.58
CA ALA A 410 -12.62 7.65 -3.44
C ALA A 410 -12.25 8.28 -4.79
N LYS A 411 -12.25 7.51 -5.89
CA LYS A 411 -12.07 8.04 -7.24
C LYS A 411 -13.15 9.03 -7.63
N ASP A 412 -14.42 8.69 -7.39
CA ASP A 412 -15.57 9.57 -7.74
C ASP A 412 -15.42 10.91 -7.03
N VAL A 413 -15.21 10.89 -5.70
CA VAL A 413 -15.05 12.13 -4.91
C VAL A 413 -13.79 12.89 -5.33
N ASN A 414 -12.68 12.16 -5.63
CA ASN A 414 -11.45 12.79 -6.08
C ASN A 414 -11.59 13.48 -7.44
N THR A 415 -12.43 12.98 -8.33
CA THR A 415 -12.56 13.50 -9.71
C THR A 415 -13.71 14.45 -9.88
N THR A 416 -14.85 14.23 -9.23
CA THR A 416 -16.07 15.03 -9.42
C THR A 416 -16.08 16.31 -8.61
N GLN A 417 -15.26 16.40 -7.54
CA GLN A 417 -15.27 17.55 -6.61
C GLN A 417 -16.71 17.94 -6.24
N SER A 418 -17.45 16.95 -5.74
CA SER A 418 -18.84 17.15 -5.33
C SER A 418 -18.93 18.35 -4.36
N THR A 419 -19.95 19.16 -4.54
CA THR A 419 -20.21 20.31 -3.63
C THR A 419 -20.63 19.85 -2.23
N SER A 420 -21.00 18.58 -2.07
CA SER A 420 -21.45 18.01 -0.80
C SER A 420 -20.31 17.41 0.01
N PHE A 421 -19.32 16.77 -0.64
CA PHE A 421 -18.13 16.20 -0.02
C PHE A 421 -16.98 16.19 -1.03
N ALA A 422 -15.81 16.65 -0.64
CA ALA A 422 -14.62 16.70 -1.49
C ALA A 422 -13.41 16.20 -0.67
N LEU A 423 -12.48 15.50 -1.34
CA LEU A 423 -11.25 15.04 -0.68
C LEU A 423 -10.26 16.19 -0.53
N SER A 424 -9.59 16.22 0.60
CA SER A 424 -8.44 17.04 0.91
C SER A 424 -7.12 16.30 0.57
N PRO A 425 -5.97 16.98 0.59
CA PRO A 425 -4.69 16.37 0.23
C PRO A 425 -4.33 15.07 0.99
N PRO A 426 -4.54 14.90 2.30
CA PRO A 426 -4.18 13.69 3.03
C PRO A 426 -5.18 12.54 2.92
N ASP A 427 -6.39 12.77 2.41
CA ASP A 427 -7.51 11.82 2.49
C ASP A 427 -7.24 10.46 1.83
N MET A 428 -6.49 10.46 0.72
CA MET A 428 -6.13 9.20 0.08
C MET A 428 -5.21 8.35 0.97
N ASP A 429 -4.32 8.98 1.71
CA ASP A 429 -3.46 8.31 2.68
C ASP A 429 -4.27 7.79 3.88
N GLU A 430 -5.25 8.57 4.32
CA GLU A 430 -6.15 8.21 5.41
C GLU A 430 -7.01 7.00 5.07
N ALA A 431 -7.63 7.00 3.89
CA ALA A 431 -8.35 5.82 3.39
C ALA A 431 -7.44 4.60 3.32
N THR A 432 -6.22 4.79 2.85
CA THR A 432 -5.23 3.74 2.71
C THR A 432 -4.84 3.14 4.06
N VAL A 433 -4.60 3.99 5.07
CA VAL A 433 -4.36 3.53 6.45
C VAL A 433 -5.53 2.70 6.96
N THR A 434 -6.76 3.15 6.74
CA THR A 434 -7.95 2.42 7.17
C THR A 434 -8.04 1.06 6.49
N VAL A 435 -7.81 1.00 5.18
CA VAL A 435 -7.80 -0.25 4.42
C VAL A 435 -6.73 -1.22 4.91
N LEU A 436 -5.56 -0.72 5.34
CA LEU A 436 -4.46 -1.53 5.87
C LEU A 436 -4.67 -1.97 7.33
N LYS A 437 -4.96 -1.01 8.23
CA LYS A 437 -4.91 -1.22 9.69
C LYS A 437 -6.04 -2.03 10.28
N THR A 438 -7.12 -2.25 9.56
CA THR A 438 -8.23 -3.07 10.05
C THR A 438 -7.85 -4.52 10.40
N VAL A 439 -6.55 -4.84 10.33
CA VAL A 439 -5.97 -6.13 10.72
C VAL A 439 -5.53 -6.18 12.20
N GLY A 440 -5.28 -5.07 12.85
CA GLY A 440 -4.43 -5.03 14.06
C GLY A 440 -5.13 -5.14 15.41
N GLY A 441 -6.41 -5.46 15.53
CA GLY A 441 -7.02 -5.62 16.85
C GLY A 441 -8.50 -5.26 16.96
N ASP A 442 -8.97 -4.25 16.28
CA ASP A 442 -10.37 -3.91 16.23
C ASP A 442 -11.03 -4.55 15.01
N ASN A 443 -11.87 -5.52 15.28
CA ASN A 443 -12.56 -6.29 14.25
C ASN A 443 -13.72 -5.46 13.65
N TYR A 444 -13.37 -4.40 12.92
CA TYR A 444 -14.35 -3.73 12.08
C TYR A 444 -14.76 -4.67 10.93
N PHE A 445 -16.01 -5.01 10.79
CA PHE A 445 -16.55 -5.87 9.72
C PHE A 445 -16.01 -7.31 9.66
N GLY A 446 -15.40 -7.85 10.72
CA GLY A 446 -14.89 -9.24 10.69
C GLY A 446 -13.67 -9.46 9.76
N MET A 447 -12.83 -8.45 9.57
CA MET A 447 -11.76 -8.40 8.56
C MET A 447 -10.60 -9.40 8.72
N ARG A 448 -10.71 -10.38 9.62
CA ARG A 448 -9.66 -11.38 9.89
C ARG A 448 -9.36 -12.34 8.72
N ASN A 449 -10.25 -12.39 7.73
CA ASN A 449 -10.13 -13.35 6.62
C ASN A 449 -9.37 -12.78 5.40
N THR A 450 -8.82 -11.57 5.48
CA THR A 450 -8.04 -10.94 4.43
C THR A 450 -6.81 -10.24 5.02
N THR A 451 -5.75 -10.11 4.22
CA THR A 451 -4.59 -9.29 4.58
C THR A 451 -4.83 -7.82 4.21
N GLY A 452 -4.12 -6.90 4.84
CA GLY A 452 -4.13 -5.48 4.48
C GLY A 452 -3.71 -5.28 3.03
N PHE A 453 -2.67 -5.98 2.59
CA PHE A 453 -2.18 -5.91 1.21
C PHE A 453 -3.22 -6.40 0.18
N GLN A 454 -3.99 -7.46 0.48
CA GLN A 454 -5.08 -7.90 -0.39
C GLN A 454 -6.17 -6.83 -0.53
N ARG A 455 -6.52 -6.16 0.58
CA ARG A 455 -7.51 -5.08 0.58
C ARG A 455 -7.01 -3.86 -0.19
N ILE A 456 -5.73 -3.48 -0.07
CA ILE A 456 -5.13 -2.42 -0.88
C ILE A 456 -5.17 -2.75 -2.37
N LYS A 457 -4.84 -3.97 -2.75
CA LYS A 457 -4.96 -4.39 -4.15
C LYS A 457 -6.40 -4.22 -4.66
N SER A 458 -7.39 -4.58 -3.86
CA SER A 458 -8.80 -4.40 -4.21
C SER A 458 -9.19 -2.92 -4.26
N PHE A 459 -8.74 -2.11 -3.31
CA PHE A 459 -8.93 -0.66 -3.31
C PHE A 459 -8.37 -0.03 -4.59
N ASN A 460 -7.12 -0.35 -4.97
CA ASN A 460 -6.49 0.12 -6.19
C ASN A 460 -7.27 -0.32 -7.44
N THR A 461 -7.83 -1.54 -7.44
CA THR A 461 -8.68 -2.02 -8.53
C THR A 461 -9.92 -1.14 -8.70
N GLY A 462 -10.54 -0.71 -7.61
CA GLY A 462 -11.67 0.22 -7.63
C GLY A 462 -11.28 1.62 -8.06
N TYR A 463 -10.18 2.13 -7.53
CA TYR A 463 -9.72 3.49 -7.79
C TYR A 463 -9.25 3.68 -9.25
N PHE A 464 -8.35 2.85 -9.74
CA PHE A 464 -7.79 2.97 -11.09
C PHE A 464 -8.66 2.30 -12.17
N GLY A 465 -9.53 1.39 -11.78
CA GLY A 465 -10.44 0.67 -12.67
C GLY A 465 -11.84 1.29 -12.72
N SER A 466 -12.84 0.45 -12.61
CA SER A 466 -14.25 0.85 -12.55
C SER A 466 -15.00 -0.09 -11.60
N LEU A 467 -16.22 0.30 -11.21
CA LEU A 467 -17.11 -0.55 -10.39
C LEU A 467 -17.33 -1.95 -10.97
N THR A 468 -17.26 -2.10 -12.31
CA THR A 468 -17.37 -3.41 -12.97
C THR A 468 -16.19 -4.35 -12.65
N LYS A 469 -15.06 -3.80 -12.24
CA LYS A 469 -13.89 -4.58 -11.79
C LYS A 469 -13.99 -5.03 -10.33
N CYS A 470 -14.94 -4.46 -9.57
CA CYS A 470 -15.18 -4.80 -8.17
C CYS A 470 -16.11 -6.00 -7.97
N SER A 471 -16.76 -6.47 -9.03
CA SER A 471 -17.54 -7.70 -9.01
C SER A 471 -16.59 -8.87 -9.11
N GLY A 472 -16.34 -9.56 -7.97
CA GLY A 472 -15.74 -10.87 -7.95
C GLY A 472 -16.75 -11.93 -8.39
#